data_50595730e8a250d884717da2f48a9775
#
_entry.id   50595730e8a250d884717da2f48a9775
#
_cell.length_a   1.000
_cell.length_b   1.000
_cell.length_c   1.000
_cell.angle_alpha   90.00
_cell.angle_beta   90.00
_cell.angle_gamma   90.00
#
_symmetry.space_group_name_H-M   'P 1'
#
loop_
_entity.id
_entity.type
_entity.pdbx_description
1 polymer ?
#
loop_
_entity_poly.entity_id
_entity_poly.type
_entity_poly.pdbx_seq_one_letter_code
_entity_poly.pdbx_strand_id
1 'polypeptide(L)'
;MLWISGDTVLYDGVRRVADRLRVDTALLHLGGVRFPVTGPVRYTMTARDAVELCRLINPRTTIPIHYEGWKHFQQGREAIERAFARAPENIGRRIRWLPLGVEMELAERREAR
;
A
#
# COMPACT_ATOMS: atom_id res chain seq x y z
N MET A 1 0.15 4.63 14.95
CA MET A 1 -0.62 3.41 14.65
C MET A 1 -0.14 2.77 13.35
N LEU A 2 0.06 1.48 13.38
CA LEU A 2 0.33 0.67 12.20
C LEU A 2 -0.99 0.08 11.71
N TRP A 3 -1.29 0.27 10.44
CA TRP A 3 -2.45 -0.34 9.81
C TRP A 3 -2.01 -1.29 8.70
N ILE A 4 -2.57 -2.47 8.70
CA ILE A 4 -2.28 -3.51 7.70
C ILE A 4 -3.55 -3.73 6.88
N SER A 5 -3.47 -3.51 5.56
CA SER A 5 -4.64 -3.60 4.71
C SER A 5 -5.17 -5.02 4.56
N GLY A 6 -4.26 -6.01 4.58
CA GLY A 6 -4.63 -7.36 4.17
C GLY A 6 -4.94 -7.40 2.68
N ASP A 7 -5.36 -8.56 2.20
CA ASP A 7 -5.72 -8.74 0.80
C ASP A 7 -7.09 -8.11 0.55
N THR A 8 -7.07 -6.92 -0.02
CA THR A 8 -8.28 -6.18 -0.34
C THR A 8 -8.08 -5.31 -1.57
N VAL A 9 -9.19 -4.91 -2.18
CA VAL A 9 -9.20 -3.87 -3.20
C VAL A 9 -9.59 -2.55 -2.55
N LEU A 10 -9.45 -1.45 -3.27
CA LEU A 10 -9.88 -0.16 -2.79
C LEU A 10 -11.40 -0.03 -2.96
N TYR A 11 -12.13 0.02 -1.87
CA TYR A 11 -13.58 0.20 -1.85
C TYR A 11 -13.96 1.07 -0.66
N ASP A 12 -15.24 1.40 -0.53
CA ASP A 12 -15.71 2.36 0.47
C ASP A 12 -15.34 1.98 1.90
N GLY A 13 -15.38 0.70 2.24
CA GLY A 13 -14.99 0.23 3.57
C GLY A 13 -13.55 0.56 3.90
N VAL A 14 -12.65 0.38 2.94
CA VAL A 14 -11.24 0.71 3.10
C VAL A 14 -11.03 2.22 3.14
N ARG A 15 -11.77 2.97 2.31
CA ARG A 15 -11.69 4.43 2.31
C ARG A 15 -12.09 5.03 3.66
N ARG A 16 -13.00 4.39 4.37
CA ARG A 16 -13.44 4.84 5.70
C ARG A 16 -12.36 4.76 6.77
N VAL A 17 -11.29 4.03 6.52
CA VAL A 17 -10.13 4.00 7.42
C VAL A 17 -9.60 5.41 7.63
N ALA A 18 -9.57 6.21 6.55
CA ALA A 18 -9.10 7.60 6.62
C ALA A 18 -9.94 8.46 7.56
N ASP A 19 -11.23 8.17 7.67
CA ASP A 19 -12.16 8.94 8.50
C ASP A 19 -12.08 8.54 9.97
N ARG A 20 -11.68 7.31 10.26
CA ARG A 20 -11.77 6.74 11.60
C ARG A 20 -10.44 6.53 12.30
N LEU A 21 -9.38 6.37 11.56
CA LEU A 21 -8.08 6.00 12.10
C LEU A 21 -7.01 7.01 11.71
N ARG A 22 -6.10 7.21 12.64
CA ARG A 22 -4.92 8.03 12.42
C ARG A 22 -3.74 7.12 12.20
N VAL A 23 -3.43 6.87 10.93
CA VAL A 23 -2.42 5.90 10.54
C VAL A 23 -1.06 6.57 10.37
N ASP A 24 -0.06 6.07 11.07
CA ASP A 24 1.33 6.52 10.89
C ASP A 24 2.04 5.69 9.85
N THR A 25 1.89 4.38 9.91
CA THR A 25 2.50 3.45 8.96
C THR A 25 1.40 2.59 8.34
N ALA A 26 1.36 2.56 7.02
CA ALA A 26 0.43 1.73 6.28
C ALA A 26 1.21 0.60 5.58
N LEU A 27 0.87 -0.64 5.90
CA LEU A 27 1.41 -1.83 5.27
C LEU A 27 0.37 -2.32 4.26
N LEU A 28 0.64 -2.12 2.97
CA LEU A 28 -0.34 -2.33 1.92
C LEU A 28 -0.04 -3.57 1.09
N HIS A 29 -1.01 -4.46 1.01
CA HIS A 29 -0.93 -5.65 0.18
C HIS A 29 -1.27 -5.27 -1.26
N LEU A 30 -0.26 -5.23 -2.11
CA LEU A 30 -0.37 -4.81 -3.49
C LEU A 30 -0.19 -5.99 -4.45
N GLY A 31 0.16 -5.72 -5.68
CA GLY A 31 0.37 -6.75 -6.67
C GLY A 31 -0.79 -6.91 -7.64
N GLY A 32 -1.97 -6.37 -7.30
CA GLY A 32 -3.14 -6.43 -8.16
C GLY A 32 -3.55 -7.87 -8.49
N VAL A 33 -3.55 -8.76 -7.50
CA VAL A 33 -3.82 -10.18 -7.70
C VAL A 33 -5.14 -10.40 -8.42
N ARG A 34 -5.07 -11.22 -9.48
CA ARG A 34 -6.22 -11.59 -10.28
C ARG A 34 -6.03 -13.01 -10.78
N PHE A 35 -7.08 -13.81 -10.69
CA PHE A 35 -7.05 -15.19 -11.18
C PHE A 35 -7.80 -15.28 -12.50
N PRO A 36 -7.26 -15.99 -13.52
CA PRO A 36 -7.94 -16.12 -14.81
C PRO A 36 -9.34 -16.71 -14.71
N VAL A 37 -9.57 -17.60 -13.76
CA VAL A 37 -10.87 -18.29 -13.57
C VAL A 37 -11.97 -17.31 -13.15
N THR A 38 -11.59 -16.25 -12.45
CA THR A 38 -12.56 -15.25 -11.94
C THR A 38 -12.64 -14.01 -12.82
N GLY A 39 -11.96 -14.01 -13.95
CA GLY A 39 -12.00 -12.90 -14.90
C GLY A 39 -11.28 -11.64 -14.42
N PRO A 40 -11.90 -10.46 -14.59
CA PRO A 40 -11.25 -9.19 -14.26
C PRO A 40 -11.25 -8.84 -12.77
N VAL A 41 -11.84 -9.67 -11.93
CA VAL A 41 -11.92 -9.39 -10.49
C VAL A 41 -10.53 -9.41 -9.86
N ARG A 42 -10.20 -8.37 -9.09
CA ARG A 42 -8.94 -8.28 -8.37
C ARG A 42 -9.16 -8.55 -6.88
N TYR A 43 -8.15 -9.13 -6.26
CA TYR A 43 -8.18 -9.48 -4.84
C TYR A 43 -7.27 -8.59 -3.99
N THR A 44 -6.35 -7.87 -4.63
CA THR A 44 -5.51 -6.89 -3.94
C THR A 44 -5.46 -5.60 -4.76
N MET A 45 -5.02 -4.52 -4.10
CA MET A 45 -4.94 -3.22 -4.73
C MET A 45 -3.87 -3.17 -5.80
N THR A 46 -4.13 -2.36 -6.82
CA THR A 46 -3.10 -1.95 -7.77
C THR A 46 -2.24 -0.84 -7.16
N ALA A 47 -1.11 -0.54 -7.79
CA ALA A 47 -0.28 0.57 -7.35
C ALA A 47 -1.01 1.91 -7.40
N ARG A 48 -1.86 2.11 -8.42
CA ARG A 48 -2.69 3.31 -8.53
C ARG A 48 -3.66 3.43 -7.36
N ASP A 49 -4.30 2.32 -6.99
CA ASP A 49 -5.21 2.30 -5.84
C ASP A 49 -4.47 2.65 -4.55
N ALA A 50 -3.25 2.15 -4.41
CA ALA A 50 -2.44 2.44 -3.23
C ALA A 50 -2.09 3.93 -3.13
N VAL A 51 -1.76 4.58 -4.24
CA VAL A 51 -1.51 6.02 -4.26
C VAL A 51 -2.77 6.78 -3.83
N GLU A 52 -3.93 6.41 -4.35
CA GLU A 52 -5.19 7.04 -3.97
C GLU A 52 -5.49 6.86 -2.48
N LEU A 53 -5.29 5.66 -1.97
CA LEU A 53 -5.49 5.39 -0.55
C LEU A 53 -4.53 6.20 0.32
N CYS A 54 -3.28 6.34 -0.09
CA CYS A 54 -2.31 7.16 0.63
C CYS A 54 -2.69 8.63 0.64
N ARG A 55 -3.35 9.11 -0.41
CA ARG A 55 -3.86 10.49 -0.42
C ARG A 55 -4.94 10.70 0.61
N LEU A 56 -5.76 9.68 0.86
CA LEU A 56 -6.86 9.75 1.83
C LEU A 56 -6.36 9.57 3.25
N ILE A 57 -5.55 8.56 3.50
CA ILE A 57 -5.06 8.20 4.83
C ILE A 57 -3.91 9.12 5.27
N ASN A 58 -3.10 9.55 4.33
CA ASN A 58 -1.93 10.39 4.56
C ASN A 58 -0.96 9.80 5.60
N PRO A 59 -0.51 8.56 5.43
CA PRO A 59 0.42 7.96 6.37
C PRO A 59 1.80 8.60 6.26
N ARG A 60 2.58 8.52 7.31
CA ARG A 60 3.98 8.99 7.29
C ARG A 60 4.89 8.05 6.54
N THR A 61 4.57 6.76 6.60
CA THR A 61 5.33 5.71 5.94
C THR A 61 4.39 4.74 5.28
N THR A 62 4.67 4.42 4.02
CA THR A 62 3.93 3.45 3.25
C THR A 62 4.84 2.31 2.88
N ILE A 63 4.49 1.10 3.25
CA ILE A 63 5.28 -0.10 2.97
C ILE A 63 4.46 -1.02 2.08
N PRO A 64 4.81 -1.14 0.79
CA PRO A 64 4.16 -2.11 -0.08
C PRO A 64 4.69 -3.51 0.19
N ILE A 65 3.80 -4.48 0.21
CA ILE A 65 4.14 -5.89 0.31
C ILE A 65 3.24 -6.69 -0.62
N HIS A 66 3.44 -7.99 -0.70
CA HIS A 66 2.57 -8.89 -1.45
C HIS A 66 2.56 -8.59 -2.96
N TYR A 67 3.73 -8.24 -3.50
CA TYR A 67 3.86 -7.92 -4.92
C TYR A 67 4.88 -8.81 -5.66
N GLU A 68 5.53 -9.73 -4.95
CA GLU A 68 6.56 -10.58 -5.54
C GLU A 68 6.48 -12.01 -5.01
N GLY A 69 7.15 -12.92 -5.70
CA GLY A 69 7.23 -14.30 -5.28
C GLY A 69 6.07 -15.20 -5.73
N TRP A 70 5.09 -14.67 -6.43
CA TRP A 70 3.94 -15.42 -6.89
C TRP A 70 3.50 -14.97 -8.29
N LYS A 71 3.26 -15.94 -9.17
CA LYS A 71 2.91 -15.67 -10.57
C LYS A 71 1.57 -14.94 -10.78
N HIS A 72 0.69 -14.96 -9.78
CA HIS A 72 -0.62 -14.29 -9.87
C HIS A 72 -0.54 -12.78 -9.64
N PHE A 73 0.62 -12.26 -9.27
CA PHE A 73 0.80 -10.82 -9.12
C PHE A 73 0.87 -10.17 -10.49
N GLN A 74 -0.05 -9.26 -10.74
CA GLN A 74 -0.12 -8.54 -12.02
C GLN A 74 0.83 -7.35 -12.06
N GLN A 75 1.23 -6.86 -10.91
CA GLN A 75 2.14 -5.72 -10.78
C GLN A 75 3.26 -6.02 -9.81
N GLY A 76 4.49 -5.89 -10.28
CA GLY A 76 5.67 -6.03 -9.46
C GLY A 76 6.17 -4.68 -8.95
N ARG A 77 7.36 -4.70 -8.37
CA ARG A 77 7.99 -3.51 -7.78
C ARG A 77 8.09 -2.34 -8.75
N GLU A 78 8.48 -2.59 -10.01
CA GLU A 78 8.65 -1.52 -10.98
C GLU A 78 7.36 -0.74 -11.24
N ALA A 79 6.22 -1.45 -11.32
CA ALA A 79 4.94 -0.80 -11.51
C ALA A 79 4.58 0.07 -10.30
N ILE A 80 4.89 -0.40 -9.10
CA ILE A 80 4.65 0.35 -7.88
C ILE A 80 5.55 1.59 -7.83
N GLU A 81 6.83 1.44 -8.17
CA GLU A 81 7.75 2.56 -8.21
C GLU A 81 7.29 3.64 -9.19
N ARG A 82 6.83 3.23 -10.38
CA ARG A 82 6.32 4.19 -11.38
C ARG A 82 5.09 4.95 -10.88
N ALA A 83 4.16 4.25 -10.23
CA ALA A 83 2.95 4.88 -9.73
C ALA A 83 3.26 5.91 -8.64
N PHE A 84 4.13 5.56 -7.71
CA PHE A 84 4.51 6.47 -6.63
C PHE A 84 5.41 7.60 -7.11
N ALA A 85 6.20 7.40 -8.16
CA ALA A 85 6.97 8.48 -8.78
C ALA A 85 6.07 9.54 -9.42
N ARG A 86 4.88 9.16 -9.87
CA ARG A 86 3.91 10.08 -10.45
C ARG A 86 2.96 10.68 -9.41
N ALA A 87 2.99 10.17 -8.19
CA ALA A 87 2.16 10.67 -7.11
C ALA A 87 2.66 12.05 -6.65
N PRO A 88 1.84 12.81 -5.91
CA PRO A 88 2.35 14.02 -5.26
C PRO A 88 3.58 13.70 -4.42
N GLU A 89 4.55 14.60 -4.43
CA GLU A 89 5.84 14.36 -3.79
C GLU A 89 5.72 13.97 -2.32
N ASN A 90 4.80 14.60 -1.60
CA ASN A 90 4.57 14.30 -0.19
C ASN A 90 4.07 12.86 0.05
N ILE A 91 3.60 12.18 -0.99
CA ILE A 91 3.19 10.78 -0.92
C ILE A 91 4.32 9.88 -1.41
N GLY A 92 4.87 10.17 -2.58
CA GLY A 92 5.88 9.33 -3.21
C GLY A 92 7.14 9.16 -2.38
N ARG A 93 7.57 10.20 -1.69
CA ARG A 93 8.79 10.14 -0.85
C ARG A 93 8.63 9.36 0.44
N ARG A 94 7.40 9.00 0.80
CA ARG A 94 7.11 8.28 2.04
C ARG A 94 7.10 6.77 1.87
N ILE A 95 7.27 6.29 0.65
CA ILE A 95 7.33 4.85 0.40
C ILE A 95 8.64 4.27 0.93
N ARG A 96 8.55 3.11 1.58
CA ARG A 96 9.71 2.37 2.05
C ARG A 96 9.60 0.92 1.61
N TRP A 97 10.72 0.40 1.15
CA TRP A 97 10.80 -0.98 0.68
C TRP A 97 11.35 -1.86 1.80
N LEU A 98 10.60 -2.90 2.14
CA LEU A 98 10.99 -3.84 3.18
C LEU A 98 11.73 -5.01 2.54
N PRO A 99 13.04 -5.17 2.77
CA PRO A 99 13.77 -6.33 2.23
C PRO A 99 13.27 -7.61 2.85
N LEU A 100 13.15 -8.67 2.03
CA LEU A 100 12.70 -9.97 2.51
C LEU A 100 13.67 -10.53 3.54
N GLY A 101 13.12 -11.00 4.66
CA GLY A 101 13.91 -11.63 5.71
C GLY A 101 14.79 -10.69 6.53
N VAL A 102 14.63 -9.39 6.36
CA VAL A 102 15.40 -8.38 7.08
C VAL A 102 14.48 -7.59 7.99
N GLU A 103 14.87 -7.50 9.26
CA GLU A 103 14.15 -6.69 10.22
C GLU A 103 14.34 -5.20 9.91
N MET A 104 13.27 -4.43 10.01
CA MET A 104 13.30 -2.99 9.81
C MET A 104 12.54 -2.30 10.93
N GLU A 105 13.13 -1.27 11.50
CA GLU A 105 12.49 -0.48 12.53
C GLU A 105 11.53 0.52 11.91
N LEU A 106 10.33 0.63 12.47
CA LEU A 106 9.33 1.58 12.03
C LEU A 106 9.39 2.84 12.88
N ALA A 107 9.33 3.99 12.21
CA ALA A 107 9.30 5.26 12.90
C ALA A 107 7.97 5.46 13.63
N GLU A 108 8.03 5.86 14.88
CA GLU A 108 6.85 6.15 15.65
C GLU A 108 6.47 7.62 15.50
N ARG A 109 5.19 7.90 15.70
CA ARG A 109 4.71 9.27 15.73
C ARG A 109 5.14 9.94 17.02
N ARG A 110 5.67 11.15 16.89
CA ARG A 110 5.98 11.97 18.05
C ARG A 110 4.73 12.73 18.48
N GLU A 111 4.42 12.68 19.75
CA GLU A 111 3.22 13.31 20.28
C GLU A 111 3.30 14.85 20.23
N ALA A 112 4.46 15.41 20.26
CA ALA A 112 4.68 16.86 20.28
C ALA A 112 4.37 17.54 18.95
N ARG A 113 3.51 16.96 18.16
CA ARG A 113 3.13 17.50 16.88
C ARG A 113 1.70 17.86 16.78
#